data_5c1b671615facae47e831d0350c97bc3
#
_entry.id   5c1b671615facae47e831d0350c97bc3
#
_cell.length_a   1.000
_cell.length_b   1.000
_cell.length_c   1.000
_cell.angle_alpha   90.00
_cell.angle_beta   90.00
_cell.angle_gamma   90.00
#
_symmetry.space_group_name_H-M   'P 1'
#
loop_
_entity.id
_entity.type
_entity.pdbx_description
1 polymer ?
#
loop_
_entity_poly.entity_id
_entity_poly.type
_entity_poly.pdbx_seq_one_letter_code
_entity_poly.pdbx_strand_id
1 'polypeptide(L)'
;DFFKASGKWRAQLYRAEMEMAFRTPGMAGFQLLDLQDYPGQGTALVGILDAFMDNKGLITAKEWKESCDDVVLLALLPKFCYSGNEALKGSIKVANYTPTALKGKHLTWTLTNGQDQVIAQNNIPLQINQGTLAEVGPLNIALPAIQEAETYTLRLAIEGTDYHNHYPLWIYPEHNNVQIPTDINVIKKWDKQAENLLANGAKVLWFPDAKTYKNVTVDGLFQTDYWNYRMFKSICEWVKKPVSPGTLGLLMNPSHPAFTHFPTDFHTNWQWFTMIKNSHPLILDQLPDNYRPIVQVIDNVERNHKLGMIQEFNVGPGKLLICMTDLETQQEYPEARQLYHSLLSYMDSSEFSPQMTLTPAQLIELFTHQVGDSKIKELGNISYDE
;
A
#
# COMPACT_ATOMS: atom_id res chain seq x y z
N ASP A 1 5.00 -15.74 -1.56
CA ASP A 1 4.86 -14.43 -0.91
C ASP A 1 4.06 -13.45 -1.79
N PHE A 2 4.30 -13.34 -3.11
CA PHE A 2 3.58 -12.45 -4.02
C PHE A 2 2.07 -12.68 -3.98
N PHE A 3 1.63 -13.93 -4.08
CA PHE A 3 0.21 -14.30 -3.97
C PHE A 3 -0.42 -13.81 -2.65
N LYS A 4 0.27 -13.99 -1.52
CA LYS A 4 -0.26 -13.55 -0.22
C LYS A 4 -0.30 -12.03 -0.12
N ALA A 5 0.75 -11.33 -0.53
CA ALA A 5 0.84 -9.88 -0.43
C ALA A 5 -0.18 -9.19 -1.35
N SER A 6 -0.22 -9.55 -2.63
CA SER A 6 -1.21 -9.01 -3.57
C SER A 6 -2.64 -9.38 -3.19
N GLY A 7 -2.85 -10.61 -2.69
CA GLY A 7 -4.16 -11.08 -2.26
C GLY A 7 -4.70 -10.37 -1.01
N LYS A 8 -3.85 -10.10 -0.02
CA LYS A 8 -4.22 -9.29 1.17
C LYS A 8 -4.61 -7.87 0.75
N TRP A 9 -3.85 -7.26 -0.14
CA TRP A 9 -4.16 -5.93 -0.66
C TRP A 9 -5.48 -5.94 -1.45
N ARG A 10 -5.69 -6.92 -2.31
CA ARG A 10 -6.95 -7.08 -3.05
C ARG A 10 -8.16 -7.18 -2.12
N ALA A 11 -8.07 -7.95 -1.04
CA ALA A 11 -9.16 -8.04 -0.06
C ALA A 11 -9.49 -6.69 0.58
N GLN A 12 -8.50 -5.84 0.84
CA GLN A 12 -8.71 -4.48 1.33
C GLN A 12 -9.35 -3.56 0.27
N LEU A 13 -9.00 -3.72 -1.00
CA LEU A 13 -9.63 -2.97 -2.09
C LEU A 13 -11.09 -3.37 -2.27
N TYR A 14 -11.42 -4.66 -2.26
CA TYR A 14 -12.82 -5.11 -2.28
C TYR A 14 -13.63 -4.56 -1.12
N ARG A 15 -13.07 -4.59 0.07
CA ARG A 15 -13.71 -3.97 1.23
C ARG A 15 -13.99 -2.49 0.99
N ALA A 16 -13.02 -1.72 0.52
CA ALA A 16 -13.17 -0.29 0.27
C ALA A 16 -14.25 0.01 -0.78
N GLU A 17 -14.34 -0.80 -1.84
CA GLU A 17 -15.37 -0.66 -2.88
C GLU A 17 -16.76 -1.05 -2.37
N MET A 18 -16.90 -2.11 -1.59
CA MET A 18 -18.16 -2.48 -0.95
C MET A 18 -18.63 -1.39 0.03
N GLU A 19 -17.75 -0.91 0.89
CA GLU A 19 -18.06 0.20 1.80
C GLU A 19 -18.45 1.49 1.03
N MET A 20 -17.84 1.75 -0.12
CA MET A 20 -18.21 2.87 -0.98
C MET A 20 -19.64 2.71 -1.51
N ALA A 21 -20.05 1.51 -1.93
CA ALA A 21 -21.41 1.23 -2.32
C ALA A 21 -22.40 1.44 -1.15
N PHE A 22 -22.11 0.87 0.02
CA PHE A 22 -22.97 0.99 1.20
C PHE A 22 -23.10 2.43 1.72
N ARG A 23 -22.07 3.27 1.63
CA ARG A 23 -22.12 4.67 2.09
C ARG A 23 -22.74 5.64 1.10
N THR A 24 -23.05 5.19 -0.13
CA THR A 24 -23.61 6.04 -1.20
C THR A 24 -25.13 6.08 -1.10
N PRO A 25 -25.75 7.26 -0.86
CA PRO A 25 -27.20 7.39 -0.79
C PRO A 25 -27.85 6.97 -2.12
N GLY A 26 -28.93 6.19 -2.05
CA GLY A 26 -29.69 5.73 -3.22
C GLY A 26 -29.03 4.63 -4.05
N MET A 27 -27.89 4.09 -3.61
CA MET A 27 -27.28 2.93 -4.24
C MET A 27 -28.16 1.70 -4.01
N ALA A 28 -28.58 1.03 -5.10
CA ALA A 28 -29.46 -0.15 -5.01
C ALA A 28 -28.74 -1.41 -4.58
N GLY A 29 -27.42 -1.46 -4.72
CA GLY A 29 -26.57 -2.61 -4.39
C GLY A 29 -25.32 -2.65 -5.26
N PHE A 30 -24.58 -3.73 -5.17
CA PHE A 30 -23.41 -4.00 -6.01
C PHE A 30 -23.40 -5.47 -6.46
N GLN A 31 -22.64 -5.73 -7.49
CA GLN A 31 -22.38 -7.08 -7.97
C GLN A 31 -20.87 -7.31 -7.96
N LEU A 32 -20.42 -8.36 -7.29
CA LEU A 32 -19.00 -8.73 -7.22
C LEU A 32 -18.62 -9.60 -8.42
N LEU A 33 -17.64 -9.14 -9.19
CA LEU A 33 -17.01 -9.91 -10.26
C LEU A 33 -15.48 -9.94 -9.97
N ASP A 34 -14.90 -11.05 -9.51
CA ASP A 34 -15.53 -12.34 -9.23
C ASP A 34 -15.39 -12.70 -7.75
N LEU A 35 -16.35 -13.47 -7.21
CA LEU A 35 -16.21 -14.08 -5.89
C LEU A 35 -15.12 -15.17 -5.90
N GLN A 36 -15.02 -15.93 -7.00
CA GLN A 36 -14.04 -17.00 -7.20
C GLN A 36 -13.15 -16.71 -8.41
N ASP A 37 -12.00 -17.36 -8.45
CA ASP A 37 -11.11 -17.31 -9.61
C ASP A 37 -11.79 -17.91 -10.84
N TYR A 38 -11.57 -17.29 -11.99
CA TYR A 38 -12.09 -17.76 -13.27
C TYR A 38 -10.94 -18.16 -14.21
N PRO A 39 -10.51 -19.43 -14.20
CA PRO A 39 -9.38 -19.88 -15.00
C PRO A 39 -9.61 -19.82 -16.53
N GLY A 40 -10.85 -19.66 -16.98
CA GLY A 40 -11.20 -19.50 -18.40
C GLY A 40 -10.68 -18.22 -19.05
N GLN A 41 -10.23 -17.23 -18.28
CA GLN A 41 -9.59 -15.99 -18.76
C GLN A 41 -8.10 -15.87 -18.38
N GLY A 42 -7.42 -16.97 -18.14
CA GLY A 42 -5.98 -17.03 -17.93
C GLY A 42 -5.48 -16.30 -16.68
N THR A 43 -5.64 -14.99 -16.60
CA THR A 43 -5.14 -14.15 -15.50
C THR A 43 -6.22 -13.72 -14.51
N ALA A 44 -7.45 -14.19 -14.63
CA ALA A 44 -8.56 -13.83 -13.73
C ALA A 44 -8.46 -14.55 -12.37
N LEU A 45 -7.34 -14.35 -11.66
CA LEU A 45 -7.09 -14.85 -10.31
C LEU A 45 -7.54 -13.81 -9.24
N VAL A 46 -8.66 -13.15 -9.52
CA VAL A 46 -9.19 -12.03 -8.74
C VAL A 46 -10.12 -12.46 -7.61
N GLY A 47 -10.57 -13.70 -7.61
CA GLY A 47 -11.50 -14.24 -6.61
C GLY A 47 -10.95 -14.18 -5.19
N ILE A 48 -11.83 -13.97 -4.22
CA ILE A 48 -11.54 -14.18 -2.80
C ILE A 48 -11.44 -15.68 -2.51
N LEU A 49 -12.19 -16.47 -3.25
CA LEU A 49 -12.11 -17.93 -3.27
C LEU A 49 -11.33 -18.40 -4.52
N ASP A 50 -10.80 -19.59 -4.48
CA ASP A 50 -10.18 -20.20 -5.66
C ASP A 50 -11.24 -20.74 -6.65
N ALA A 51 -10.80 -21.35 -7.75
CA ALA A 51 -11.71 -21.86 -8.77
C ALA A 51 -12.61 -23.03 -8.31
N PHE A 52 -12.31 -23.63 -7.17
CA PHE A 52 -13.09 -24.70 -6.54
C PHE A 52 -13.98 -24.19 -5.40
N MET A 53 -14.07 -22.88 -5.19
CA MET A 53 -14.76 -22.22 -4.07
C MET A 53 -14.08 -22.45 -2.71
N ASP A 54 -12.82 -22.86 -2.69
CA ASP A 54 -12.06 -23.01 -1.45
C ASP A 54 -11.46 -21.67 -1.03
N ASN A 55 -11.30 -21.48 0.30
CA ASN A 55 -10.72 -20.27 0.87
C ASN A 55 -9.21 -20.20 0.58
N LYS A 56 -8.79 -19.11 -0.06
CA LYS A 56 -7.38 -18.82 -0.38
C LYS A 56 -6.54 -18.39 0.84
N GLY A 57 -7.13 -18.30 2.03
CA GLY A 57 -6.47 -17.85 3.26
C GLY A 57 -6.13 -16.35 3.28
N LEU A 58 -6.77 -15.55 2.45
CA LEU A 58 -6.53 -14.11 2.31
C LEU A 58 -7.36 -13.28 3.27
N ILE A 59 -8.61 -13.71 3.53
CA ILE A 59 -9.57 -13.06 4.42
C ILE A 59 -10.44 -14.14 5.06
N THR A 60 -10.85 -13.91 6.29
CA THR A 60 -11.80 -14.79 6.99
C THR A 60 -13.25 -14.39 6.67
N ALA A 61 -14.20 -15.31 6.83
CA ALA A 61 -15.62 -14.98 6.70
C ALA A 61 -16.08 -13.90 7.68
N LYS A 62 -15.46 -13.82 8.86
CA LYS A 62 -15.75 -12.78 9.86
C LYS A 62 -15.29 -11.41 9.38
N GLU A 63 -14.07 -11.28 8.86
CA GLU A 63 -13.55 -10.04 8.29
C GLU A 63 -14.34 -9.61 7.04
N TRP A 64 -14.78 -10.58 6.21
CA TRP A 64 -15.62 -10.28 5.05
C TRP A 64 -16.95 -9.65 5.44
N LYS A 65 -17.58 -10.15 6.50
CA LYS A 65 -18.85 -9.62 7.02
C LYS A 65 -18.76 -8.19 7.55
N GLU A 66 -17.61 -7.70 7.91
CA GLU A 66 -17.45 -6.29 8.32
C GLU A 66 -17.86 -5.30 7.25
N SER A 67 -17.70 -5.67 5.97
CA SER A 67 -18.03 -4.82 4.80
C SER A 67 -19.12 -5.41 3.89
N CYS A 68 -19.61 -6.61 4.17
CA CYS A 68 -20.63 -7.29 3.35
C CYS A 68 -21.55 -8.13 4.23
N ASP A 69 -22.50 -7.48 4.91
CA ASP A 69 -23.52 -8.11 5.76
C ASP A 69 -24.83 -7.30 5.69
N ASP A 70 -25.89 -7.78 6.34
CA ASP A 70 -27.19 -7.12 6.46
C ASP A 70 -27.09 -5.75 7.17
N VAL A 71 -26.14 -5.59 8.07
CA VAL A 71 -25.82 -4.32 8.70
C VAL A 71 -24.33 -4.02 8.52
N VAL A 72 -24.00 -2.88 7.90
CA VAL A 72 -22.64 -2.44 7.74
C VAL A 72 -22.39 -1.13 8.47
N LEU A 73 -21.36 -1.13 9.32
CA LEU A 73 -20.93 0.02 10.12
C LEU A 73 -19.80 0.73 9.39
N LEU A 74 -19.96 2.00 9.11
CA LEU A 74 -19.07 2.76 8.23
C LEU A 74 -18.47 3.95 8.98
N ALA A 75 -17.14 4.00 9.10
CA ALA A 75 -16.43 5.20 9.48
C ALA A 75 -15.98 5.95 8.22
N LEU A 76 -16.49 7.17 8.04
CA LEU A 76 -16.12 8.04 6.94
C LEU A 76 -14.95 8.90 7.40
N LEU A 77 -13.75 8.46 7.08
CA LEU A 77 -12.48 9.10 7.45
C LEU A 77 -11.86 9.78 6.22
N PRO A 78 -11.36 11.01 6.35
CA PRO A 78 -10.70 11.70 5.23
C PRO A 78 -9.30 11.14 4.91
N LYS A 79 -8.66 10.47 5.88
CA LYS A 79 -7.33 9.86 5.78
C LYS A 79 -7.17 8.76 6.82
N PHE A 80 -6.10 7.98 6.69
CA PHE A 80 -5.74 6.91 7.63
C PHE A 80 -4.44 7.19 8.39
N CYS A 81 -3.65 8.19 7.95
CA CYS A 81 -2.38 8.58 8.55
C CYS A 81 -2.50 9.94 9.21
N TYR A 82 -2.06 10.06 10.46
CA TYR A 82 -2.17 11.25 11.29
C TYR A 82 -0.86 11.55 12.01
N SER A 83 -0.62 12.82 12.31
CA SER A 83 0.40 13.20 13.30
C SER A 83 -0.18 13.15 14.71
N GLY A 84 0.66 12.90 15.72
CA GLY A 84 0.29 13.13 17.11
C GLY A 84 -0.23 14.57 17.31
N ASN A 85 -1.04 14.80 18.34
CA ASN A 85 -1.74 16.08 18.60
C ASN A 85 -2.76 16.52 17.53
N GLU A 86 -2.93 15.76 16.46
CA GLU A 86 -3.93 16.05 15.44
C GLU A 86 -5.33 15.60 15.91
N ALA A 87 -6.38 16.16 15.34
CA ALA A 87 -7.74 15.69 15.57
C ALA A 87 -8.17 14.72 14.47
N LEU A 88 -8.50 13.49 14.83
CA LEU A 88 -9.19 12.55 13.95
C LEU A 88 -10.63 13.02 13.81
N LYS A 89 -10.98 13.49 12.63
CA LYS A 89 -12.33 13.98 12.29
C LYS A 89 -12.95 13.07 11.24
N GLY A 90 -14.26 12.83 11.39
CA GLY A 90 -15.02 12.00 10.47
C GLY A 90 -16.48 11.91 10.87
N SER A 91 -17.20 10.96 10.31
CA SER A 91 -18.56 10.63 10.72
C SER A 91 -18.80 9.12 10.68
N ILE A 92 -19.81 8.66 11.39
CA ILE A 92 -20.25 7.28 11.41
C ILE A 92 -21.59 7.19 10.69
N LYS A 93 -21.69 6.26 9.75
CA LYS A 93 -22.94 5.83 9.13
C LYS A 93 -23.21 4.36 9.41
N VAL A 94 -24.47 3.99 9.36
CA VAL A 94 -24.92 2.59 9.46
C VAL A 94 -25.88 2.33 8.31
N ALA A 95 -25.57 1.32 7.51
CA ALA A 95 -26.49 0.77 6.51
C ALA A 95 -27.23 -0.40 7.15
N ASN A 96 -28.57 -0.35 7.19
CA ASN A 96 -29.42 -1.40 7.74
C ASN A 96 -30.33 -1.99 6.67
N TYR A 97 -29.99 -3.18 6.20
CA TYR A 97 -30.79 -3.93 5.23
C TYR A 97 -31.49 -5.14 5.86
N THR A 98 -31.50 -5.26 7.19
CA THR A 98 -32.28 -6.28 7.90
C THR A 98 -33.79 -6.04 7.72
N PRO A 99 -34.65 -7.05 7.90
CA PRO A 99 -36.11 -6.88 7.83
C PRO A 99 -36.71 -6.02 8.96
N THR A 100 -35.90 -5.59 9.92
CA THR A 100 -36.36 -4.84 11.10
C THR A 100 -35.55 -3.56 11.32
N ALA A 101 -36.17 -2.61 12.06
CA ALA A 101 -35.46 -1.40 12.48
C ALA A 101 -34.48 -1.69 13.65
N LEU A 102 -33.35 -1.02 13.63
CA LEU A 102 -32.39 -1.02 14.76
C LEU A 102 -32.83 0.07 15.75
N LYS A 103 -33.67 -0.31 16.73
CA LYS A 103 -34.17 0.60 17.77
C LYS A 103 -33.84 0.04 19.15
N GLY A 104 -33.51 0.92 20.09
CA GLY A 104 -33.12 0.55 21.46
C GLY A 104 -31.78 -0.20 21.56
N LYS A 105 -30.97 -0.13 20.54
CA LYS A 105 -29.59 -0.60 20.48
C LYS A 105 -28.62 0.58 20.58
N HIS A 106 -27.37 0.29 20.89
CA HIS A 106 -26.31 1.28 20.91
C HIS A 106 -25.18 0.86 19.98
N LEU A 107 -24.60 1.84 19.28
CA LEU A 107 -23.32 1.70 18.60
C LEU A 107 -22.23 2.23 19.50
N THR A 108 -21.27 1.40 19.80
CA THR A 108 -20.03 1.82 20.48
C THR A 108 -18.93 1.95 19.48
N TRP A 109 -18.21 3.08 19.52
CA TRP A 109 -16.92 3.17 18.87
C TRP A 109 -15.82 3.27 19.92
N THR A 110 -14.69 2.63 19.63
CA THR A 110 -13.52 2.60 20.50
C THR A 110 -12.27 2.77 19.66
N LEU A 111 -11.41 3.72 20.05
CA LEU A 111 -10.06 3.88 19.50
C LEU A 111 -9.08 3.26 20.48
N THR A 112 -8.30 2.28 20.03
CA THR A 112 -7.22 1.66 20.82
C THR A 112 -5.88 1.87 20.15
N ASN A 113 -4.81 1.89 20.96
CA ASN A 113 -3.42 1.88 20.46
C ASN A 113 -2.93 0.45 20.18
N GLY A 114 -1.66 0.31 19.78
CA GLY A 114 -1.04 -0.98 19.47
C GLY A 114 -0.89 -1.95 20.65
N GLN A 115 -1.14 -1.49 21.88
CA GLN A 115 -1.16 -2.29 23.11
C GLN A 115 -2.60 -2.56 23.61
N ASP A 116 -3.61 -2.37 22.75
CA ASP A 116 -5.04 -2.50 23.08
C ASP A 116 -5.54 -1.56 24.20
N GLN A 117 -4.80 -0.50 24.52
CA GLN A 117 -5.24 0.49 25.48
C GLN A 117 -6.29 1.42 24.84
N VAL A 118 -7.39 1.65 25.53
CA VAL A 118 -8.45 2.54 25.07
C VAL A 118 -8.00 4.00 25.19
N ILE A 119 -7.87 4.67 24.05
CA ILE A 119 -7.53 6.09 23.94
C ILE A 119 -8.79 6.96 24.02
N ALA A 120 -9.86 6.53 23.35
CA ALA A 120 -11.15 7.20 23.36
C ALA A 120 -12.26 6.21 23.02
N GLN A 121 -13.45 6.47 23.55
CA GLN A 121 -14.64 5.69 23.23
C GLN A 121 -15.89 6.54 23.40
N ASN A 122 -16.96 6.15 22.73
CA ASN A 122 -18.29 6.71 22.94
C ASN A 122 -19.37 5.69 22.60
N ASN A 123 -20.57 5.93 23.11
CA ASN A 123 -21.74 5.10 22.89
C ASN A 123 -22.87 5.95 22.35
N ILE A 124 -23.50 5.56 21.25
CA ILE A 124 -24.50 6.33 20.52
C ILE A 124 -25.78 5.50 20.41
N PRO A 125 -26.95 5.99 20.88
CA PRO A 125 -28.21 5.27 20.73
C PRO A 125 -28.65 5.23 19.26
N LEU A 126 -29.10 4.06 18.80
CA LEU A 126 -29.53 3.85 17.44
C LEU A 126 -31.06 3.98 17.27
N GLN A 127 -31.46 4.66 16.20
CA GLN A 127 -32.84 4.81 15.75
C GLN A 127 -32.83 4.73 14.21
N ILE A 128 -32.58 3.54 13.66
CA ILE A 128 -32.37 3.33 12.23
C ILE A 128 -33.47 2.44 11.67
N ASN A 129 -34.18 2.95 10.68
CA ASN A 129 -35.24 2.18 10.03
C ASN A 129 -34.66 1.10 9.10
N GLN A 130 -35.47 0.11 8.78
CA GLN A 130 -35.21 -0.89 7.75
C GLN A 130 -34.92 -0.20 6.40
N GLY A 131 -34.00 -0.76 5.63
CA GLY A 131 -33.66 -0.33 4.26
C GLY A 131 -33.05 1.07 4.16
N THR A 132 -32.40 1.56 5.24
CA THR A 132 -31.87 2.92 5.26
C THR A 132 -30.38 2.97 5.54
N LEU A 133 -29.72 3.95 4.91
CA LEU A 133 -28.39 4.44 5.30
C LEU A 133 -28.57 5.65 6.21
N ALA A 134 -28.20 5.56 7.47
CA ALA A 134 -28.34 6.62 8.44
C ALA A 134 -26.98 7.16 8.90
N GLU A 135 -26.87 8.50 9.02
CA GLU A 135 -25.78 9.13 9.74
C GLU A 135 -26.07 9.04 11.24
N VAL A 136 -25.12 8.47 12.02
CA VAL A 136 -25.31 8.17 13.43
C VAL A 136 -24.65 9.24 14.30
N GLY A 137 -23.52 9.79 13.89
CA GLY A 137 -22.86 10.85 14.61
C GLY A 137 -21.46 11.19 14.09
N PRO A 138 -20.90 12.31 14.55
CA PRO A 138 -19.55 12.72 14.21
C PRO A 138 -18.49 11.91 14.98
N LEU A 139 -17.34 11.78 14.36
CA LEU A 139 -16.08 11.45 15.02
C LEU A 139 -15.26 12.73 15.18
N ASN A 140 -14.83 13.02 16.40
CA ASN A 140 -13.92 14.13 16.69
C ASN A 140 -13.07 13.72 17.90
N ILE A 141 -11.93 13.13 17.64
CA ILE A 141 -11.06 12.51 18.66
C ILE A 141 -9.74 13.24 18.64
N ALA A 142 -9.35 13.85 19.76
CA ALA A 142 -8.01 14.40 19.94
C ALA A 142 -7.03 13.24 20.08
N LEU A 143 -6.08 13.14 19.16
CA LEU A 143 -5.01 12.15 19.23
C LEU A 143 -3.94 12.60 20.23
N PRO A 144 -3.38 11.67 21.02
CA PRO A 144 -2.31 12.02 21.96
C PRO A 144 -1.02 12.39 21.22
N ALA A 145 -0.15 13.12 21.91
CA ALA A 145 1.25 13.21 21.52
C ALA A 145 1.91 11.84 21.68
N ILE A 146 2.63 11.39 20.67
CA ILE A 146 3.40 10.15 20.71
C ILE A 146 4.86 10.39 20.34
N GLN A 147 5.75 9.55 20.83
CA GLN A 147 7.20 9.64 20.57
C GLN A 147 7.65 8.66 19.48
N GLU A 148 6.95 7.54 19.33
CA GLU A 148 7.21 6.50 18.35
C GLU A 148 5.97 6.31 17.47
N ALA A 149 6.18 5.88 16.22
CA ALA A 149 5.09 5.57 15.31
C ALA A 149 4.29 4.36 15.80
N GLU A 150 2.97 4.48 15.84
CA GLU A 150 2.07 3.43 16.32
C GLU A 150 0.91 3.19 15.35
N THR A 151 0.43 1.94 15.35
CA THR A 151 -0.83 1.59 14.67
C THR A 151 -1.95 1.60 15.69
N TYR A 152 -2.99 2.38 15.43
CA TYR A 152 -4.22 2.43 16.21
C TYR A 152 -5.33 1.68 15.49
N THR A 153 -6.35 1.26 16.22
CA THR A 153 -7.54 0.63 15.64
C THR A 153 -8.79 1.38 16.09
N LEU A 154 -9.54 1.92 15.13
CA LEU A 154 -10.90 2.41 15.35
C LEU A 154 -11.87 1.25 15.12
N ARG A 155 -12.53 0.78 16.18
CA ARG A 155 -13.54 -0.28 16.13
C ARG A 155 -14.94 0.32 16.28
N LEU A 156 -15.87 -0.15 15.49
CA LEU A 156 -17.31 0.11 15.60
C LEU A 156 -18.01 -1.21 15.93
N ALA A 157 -18.99 -1.20 16.84
CA ALA A 157 -19.78 -2.39 17.17
C ALA A 157 -21.19 -2.01 17.62
N ILE A 158 -22.19 -2.84 17.31
CA ILE A 158 -23.55 -2.72 17.85
C ILE A 158 -23.72 -3.68 19.02
N GLU A 159 -24.04 -3.15 20.18
CA GLU A 159 -24.19 -3.91 21.42
C GLU A 159 -25.19 -5.07 21.30
N GLY A 160 -24.80 -6.26 21.79
CA GLY A 160 -25.61 -7.47 21.75
C GLY A 160 -25.86 -8.04 20.35
N THR A 161 -24.97 -7.78 19.41
CA THR A 161 -24.97 -8.34 18.04
C THR A 161 -23.56 -8.71 17.61
N ASP A 162 -23.44 -9.42 16.48
CA ASP A 162 -22.16 -9.70 15.82
C ASP A 162 -21.73 -8.62 14.84
N TYR A 163 -22.55 -7.58 14.63
CA TYR A 163 -22.22 -6.49 13.70
C TYR A 163 -21.12 -5.59 14.25
N HIS A 164 -19.98 -5.61 13.58
CA HIS A 164 -18.84 -4.79 13.91
C HIS A 164 -18.06 -4.42 12.64
N ASN A 165 -17.20 -3.42 12.75
CA ASN A 165 -16.23 -3.05 11.72
C ASN A 165 -15.00 -2.46 12.39
N HIS A 166 -13.83 -2.46 11.72
CA HIS A 166 -12.63 -1.84 12.25
C HIS A 166 -11.81 -1.18 11.16
N TYR A 167 -11.06 -0.13 11.54
CA TYR A 167 -10.22 0.65 10.64
C TYR A 167 -8.84 0.81 11.28
N PRO A 168 -7.76 0.32 10.64
CA PRO A 168 -6.40 0.61 11.07
C PRO A 168 -6.06 2.06 10.77
N LEU A 169 -5.35 2.71 11.68
CA LEU A 169 -4.89 4.08 11.58
C LEU A 169 -3.42 4.13 11.98
N TRP A 170 -2.63 4.90 11.28
CA TRP A 170 -1.22 5.08 11.57
C TRP A 170 -1.01 6.46 12.16
N ILE A 171 -0.49 6.49 13.39
CA ILE A 171 -0.21 7.73 14.12
C ILE A 171 1.31 7.87 14.19
N TYR A 172 1.81 9.04 13.81
CA TYR A 172 3.23 9.33 13.75
C TYR A 172 3.60 10.47 14.70
N PRO A 173 4.84 10.49 15.24
CA PRO A 173 5.35 11.64 15.97
C PRO A 173 5.24 12.93 15.17
N GLU A 174 5.02 14.06 15.85
CA GLU A 174 5.03 15.36 15.22
C GLU A 174 6.49 15.79 14.97
N HIS A 175 7.02 15.46 13.80
CA HIS A 175 8.34 15.92 13.36
C HIS A 175 8.19 17.18 12.52
N ASN A 176 8.68 18.31 13.01
CA ASN A 176 8.66 19.55 12.25
C ASN A 176 9.63 19.54 11.07
N ASN A 177 10.80 18.89 11.22
CA ASN A 177 11.77 18.67 10.15
C ASN A 177 12.53 17.36 10.36
N VAL A 178 12.68 16.57 9.31
CA VAL A 178 13.55 15.40 9.33
C VAL A 178 15.01 15.87 9.30
N GLN A 179 15.78 15.47 10.30
CA GLN A 179 17.21 15.79 10.38
C GLN A 179 18.02 14.77 9.59
N ILE A 180 18.88 15.24 8.68
CA ILE A 180 19.77 14.38 7.91
C ILE A 180 21.08 14.23 8.71
N PRO A 181 21.49 13.00 9.10
CA PRO A 181 22.78 12.76 9.74
C PRO A 181 23.95 13.24 8.87
N THR A 182 25.00 13.77 9.50
CA THR A 182 26.10 14.46 8.81
C THR A 182 26.94 13.56 7.88
N ASP A 183 26.91 12.26 8.11
CA ASP A 183 27.62 11.25 7.29
C ASP A 183 26.77 10.67 6.16
N ILE A 184 25.50 11.12 6.01
CA ILE A 184 24.61 10.72 4.94
C ILE A 184 24.52 11.84 3.89
N ASN A 185 24.76 11.49 2.65
CA ASN A 185 24.66 12.40 1.51
C ASN A 185 23.37 12.11 0.75
N VAL A 186 22.44 13.05 0.73
CA VAL A 186 21.19 12.93 -0.06
C VAL A 186 21.39 13.56 -1.42
N ILE A 187 21.09 12.79 -2.49
CA ILE A 187 21.27 13.26 -3.87
C ILE A 187 20.02 12.99 -4.71
N LYS A 188 19.81 13.80 -5.75
CA LYS A 188 18.73 13.63 -6.75
C LYS A 188 19.26 13.32 -8.15
N LYS A 189 20.53 13.60 -8.38
CA LYS A 189 21.20 13.35 -9.68
C LYS A 189 22.38 12.42 -9.46
N TRP A 190 22.53 11.51 -10.40
CA TRP A 190 23.75 10.73 -10.53
C TRP A 190 24.76 11.49 -11.40
N ASP A 191 25.86 11.88 -10.81
CA ASP A 191 26.93 12.64 -11.46
C ASP A 191 28.31 12.23 -10.88
N LYS A 192 29.35 12.90 -11.35
CA LYS A 192 30.73 12.66 -10.89
C LYS A 192 30.93 12.87 -9.39
N GLN A 193 30.14 13.76 -8.77
CA GLN A 193 30.19 13.98 -7.34
C GLN A 193 29.61 12.75 -6.59
N ALA A 194 28.49 12.21 -7.05
CA ALA A 194 27.90 11.00 -6.47
C ALA A 194 28.87 9.79 -6.56
N GLU A 195 29.53 9.62 -7.72
CA GLU A 195 30.54 8.57 -7.89
C GLU A 195 31.72 8.77 -6.90
N ASN A 196 32.22 9.99 -6.76
CA ASN A 196 33.31 10.29 -5.84
C ASN A 196 32.92 10.06 -4.37
N LEU A 197 31.70 10.39 -3.96
CA LEU A 197 31.21 10.11 -2.60
C LEU A 197 31.29 8.61 -2.29
N LEU A 198 30.75 7.76 -3.18
CA LEU A 198 30.79 6.32 -2.98
C LEU A 198 32.20 5.73 -3.07
N ALA A 199 33.06 6.25 -3.98
CA ALA A 199 34.46 5.84 -4.08
C ALA A 199 35.26 6.19 -2.82
N ASN A 200 34.84 7.19 -2.03
CA ASN A 200 35.44 7.55 -0.76
C ASN A 200 34.74 6.92 0.48
N GLY A 201 33.84 5.94 0.27
CA GLY A 201 33.20 5.20 1.35
C GLY A 201 32.00 5.88 2.00
N ALA A 202 31.44 6.91 1.38
CA ALA A 202 30.29 7.62 1.92
C ALA A 202 29.01 6.77 1.89
N LYS A 203 28.07 7.12 2.78
CA LYS A 203 26.67 6.68 2.71
C LYS A 203 25.87 7.65 1.84
N VAL A 204 25.18 7.14 0.83
CA VAL A 204 24.42 7.95 -0.12
C VAL A 204 22.97 7.49 -0.14
N LEU A 205 22.04 8.41 0.04
CA LEU A 205 20.61 8.23 -0.22
C LEU A 205 20.28 8.93 -1.55
N TRP A 206 19.81 8.14 -2.51
CA TRP A 206 19.50 8.66 -3.83
C TRP A 206 18.01 8.59 -4.14
N PHE A 207 17.45 9.73 -4.54
CA PHE A 207 16.10 9.87 -5.09
C PHE A 207 16.20 10.12 -6.60
N PRO A 208 16.18 9.07 -7.45
CA PRO A 208 16.24 9.25 -8.91
C PRO A 208 15.04 10.02 -9.45
N ASP A 209 15.27 10.87 -10.45
CA ASP A 209 14.19 11.62 -11.11
C ASP A 209 13.40 10.73 -12.08
N ALA A 210 12.08 10.65 -11.90
CA ALA A 210 11.18 9.82 -12.69
C ALA A 210 11.26 10.09 -14.20
N LYS A 211 11.41 11.35 -14.60
CA LYS A 211 11.44 11.72 -16.04
C LYS A 211 12.74 11.26 -16.69
N THR A 212 13.84 11.38 -15.95
CA THR A 212 15.17 10.97 -16.44
C THR A 212 15.24 9.45 -16.67
N TYR A 213 14.62 8.67 -15.80
CA TYR A 213 14.76 7.20 -15.81
C TYR A 213 13.49 6.45 -16.26
N LYS A 214 12.60 7.13 -16.96
CA LYS A 214 11.30 6.56 -17.41
C LYS A 214 11.42 5.24 -18.18
N ASN A 215 12.51 5.05 -18.93
CA ASN A 215 12.69 3.86 -19.80
C ASN A 215 13.13 2.59 -19.04
N VAL A 216 13.50 2.73 -17.77
CA VAL A 216 13.96 1.62 -16.91
C VAL A 216 13.11 1.48 -15.65
N THR A 217 11.97 2.15 -15.60
CA THR A 217 11.05 2.17 -14.46
C THR A 217 9.63 1.86 -14.88
N VAL A 218 8.80 1.50 -13.91
CA VAL A 218 7.34 1.36 -14.05
C VAL A 218 6.70 2.35 -13.08
N ASP A 219 5.70 3.11 -13.53
CA ASP A 219 5.03 4.09 -12.66
C ASP A 219 4.29 3.39 -11.50
N GLY A 220 4.20 4.09 -10.38
CA GLY A 220 3.48 3.59 -9.20
C GLY A 220 1.98 3.51 -9.42
N LEU A 221 1.36 2.44 -8.92
CA LEU A 221 -0.08 2.21 -8.98
C LEU A 221 -0.56 1.75 -7.61
N PHE A 222 -1.42 2.56 -6.97
CA PHE A 222 -1.95 2.22 -5.65
C PHE A 222 -3.19 1.32 -5.74
N GLN A 223 -4.22 1.74 -6.47
CA GLN A 223 -5.39 0.93 -6.73
C GLN A 223 -5.09 0.00 -7.91
N THR A 224 -4.82 -1.23 -7.60
CA THR A 224 -4.28 -2.20 -8.54
C THR A 224 -5.37 -2.76 -9.46
N ASP A 225 -4.91 -3.13 -10.64
CA ASP A 225 -5.72 -3.72 -11.70
C ASP A 225 -5.36 -5.21 -11.81
N TYR A 226 -6.16 -6.06 -11.20
CA TYR A 226 -5.86 -7.50 -11.07
C TYR A 226 -6.32 -8.34 -12.25
N TRP A 227 -7.16 -7.77 -13.11
CA TRP A 227 -7.71 -8.52 -14.22
C TRP A 227 -6.84 -8.39 -15.47
N ASN A 228 -7.14 -9.06 -16.49
CA ASN A 228 -6.48 -9.17 -17.78
C ASN A 228 -5.73 -7.90 -18.27
N TYR A 229 -4.51 -7.70 -17.77
CA TYR A 229 -3.67 -6.54 -18.10
C TYR A 229 -3.49 -6.36 -19.61
N ARG A 230 -3.25 -7.45 -20.35
CA ARG A 230 -3.04 -7.42 -21.81
C ARG A 230 -4.27 -6.88 -22.55
N MET A 231 -5.46 -7.32 -22.18
CA MET A 231 -6.68 -6.84 -22.79
C MET A 231 -6.90 -5.35 -22.52
N PHE A 232 -6.75 -4.91 -21.28
CA PHE A 232 -6.90 -3.50 -20.93
C PHE A 232 -5.82 -2.63 -21.56
N LYS A 233 -4.58 -3.10 -21.64
CA LYS A 233 -3.50 -2.43 -22.38
C LYS A 233 -3.91 -2.23 -23.83
N SER A 234 -4.33 -3.26 -24.54
CA SER A 234 -4.76 -3.19 -25.92
C SER A 234 -5.95 -2.24 -26.15
N ILE A 235 -6.93 -2.26 -25.23
CA ILE A 235 -8.07 -1.34 -25.27
C ILE A 235 -7.60 0.11 -25.09
N CYS A 236 -6.76 0.39 -24.10
CA CYS A 236 -6.23 1.72 -23.84
C CYS A 236 -5.42 2.24 -25.06
N GLU A 237 -4.57 1.42 -25.64
CA GLU A 237 -3.79 1.75 -26.83
C GLU A 237 -4.72 2.07 -28.02
N TRP A 238 -5.75 1.25 -28.23
CA TRP A 238 -6.73 1.46 -29.30
C TRP A 238 -7.52 2.76 -29.14
N VAL A 239 -7.97 3.09 -27.93
CA VAL A 239 -8.71 4.32 -27.64
C VAL A 239 -7.79 5.52 -27.34
N LYS A 240 -6.48 5.37 -27.44
CA LYS A 240 -5.45 6.38 -27.16
C LYS A 240 -5.54 6.98 -25.75
N LYS A 241 -5.79 6.14 -24.76
CA LYS A 241 -5.78 6.47 -23.33
C LYS A 241 -4.48 5.99 -22.69
N PRO A 242 -4.05 6.60 -21.59
CA PRO A 242 -2.91 6.09 -20.82
C PRO A 242 -3.13 4.63 -20.41
N VAL A 243 -2.10 3.81 -20.57
CA VAL A 243 -2.09 2.42 -20.11
C VAL A 243 -1.80 2.41 -18.61
N SER A 244 -2.55 1.60 -17.86
CA SER A 244 -2.28 1.39 -16.43
C SER A 244 -0.87 0.82 -16.24
N PRO A 245 -0.14 1.21 -15.17
CA PRO A 245 1.12 0.54 -14.80
C PRO A 245 0.97 -0.96 -14.53
N GLY A 246 -0.21 -1.42 -14.14
CA GLY A 246 -0.57 -2.83 -14.00
C GLY A 246 0.10 -3.58 -12.86
N THR A 247 0.71 -2.90 -11.90
CA THR A 247 1.33 -3.53 -10.72
C THR A 247 0.30 -3.98 -9.68
N LEU A 248 0.66 -4.97 -8.84
CA LEU A 248 -0.27 -5.68 -7.96
C LEU A 248 -0.05 -5.39 -6.46
N GLY A 249 0.73 -4.37 -6.15
CA GLY A 249 1.01 -3.95 -4.78
C GLY A 249 2.46 -4.19 -4.36
N LEU A 250 2.71 -4.08 -3.06
CA LEU A 250 4.03 -4.19 -2.45
C LEU A 250 4.24 -5.54 -1.75
N LEU A 251 5.50 -5.93 -1.67
CA LEU A 251 5.99 -7.00 -0.80
C LEU A 251 7.23 -6.49 -0.07
N MET A 252 7.24 -6.62 1.26
CA MET A 252 8.37 -6.25 2.10
C MET A 252 8.46 -7.14 3.33
N ASN A 253 9.59 -7.10 4.02
CA ASN A 253 9.76 -7.73 5.32
C ASN A 253 9.55 -6.67 6.41
N PRO A 254 8.46 -6.69 7.20
CA PRO A 254 8.19 -5.70 8.26
C PRO A 254 9.28 -5.65 9.35
N SER A 255 10.04 -6.74 9.52
CA SER A 255 11.14 -6.80 10.48
C SER A 255 12.47 -6.27 9.93
N HIS A 256 12.50 -5.72 8.71
CA HIS A 256 13.72 -5.12 8.17
C HIS A 256 14.07 -3.84 8.96
N PRO A 257 15.35 -3.62 9.33
CA PRO A 257 15.75 -2.47 10.15
C PRO A 257 15.35 -1.11 9.57
N ALA A 258 15.19 -1.01 8.25
CA ALA A 258 14.69 0.21 7.60
C ALA A 258 13.27 0.62 8.07
N PHE A 259 12.51 -0.28 8.69
CA PHE A 259 11.15 -0.03 9.18
C PHE A 259 11.06 0.07 10.70
N THR A 260 12.18 0.14 11.42
CA THR A 260 12.19 0.25 12.90
C THR A 260 11.32 1.40 13.41
N HIS A 261 11.34 2.55 12.72
CA HIS A 261 10.51 3.71 13.06
C HIS A 261 9.30 3.88 12.12
N PHE A 262 9.01 2.89 11.26
CA PHE A 262 7.89 2.91 10.32
C PHE A 262 7.16 1.55 10.34
N PRO A 263 6.39 1.26 11.41
CA PRO A 263 5.64 0.01 11.50
C PRO A 263 4.75 -0.19 10.27
N THR A 264 4.92 -1.30 9.58
CA THR A 264 4.20 -1.60 8.34
C THR A 264 3.84 -3.07 8.23
N ASP A 265 2.92 -3.41 7.31
CA ASP A 265 2.60 -4.78 6.95
C ASP A 265 3.59 -5.34 5.93
N PHE A 266 3.55 -6.66 5.69
CA PHE A 266 4.34 -7.28 4.62
C PHE A 266 3.80 -7.01 3.21
N HIS A 267 2.67 -6.32 3.10
CA HIS A 267 1.94 -6.01 1.87
C HIS A 267 1.50 -4.54 1.87
N THR A 268 0.91 -4.09 0.77
CA THR A 268 0.32 -2.74 0.66
C THR A 268 -0.79 -2.55 1.69
N ASN A 269 -0.81 -1.38 2.31
CA ASN A 269 -1.90 -0.86 3.09
C ASN A 269 -2.08 0.64 2.83
N TRP A 270 -3.03 1.31 3.50
CA TRP A 270 -3.36 2.72 3.24
C TRP A 270 -2.23 3.70 3.55
N GLN A 271 -1.28 3.36 4.44
CA GLN A 271 -0.15 4.24 4.75
C GLN A 271 0.80 4.45 3.54
N TRP A 272 0.80 3.55 2.56
CA TRP A 272 1.65 3.63 1.37
C TRP A 272 1.06 4.46 0.22
N PHE A 273 -0.15 5.01 0.39
CA PHE A 273 -0.87 5.69 -0.69
C PHE A 273 -0.05 6.78 -1.38
N THR A 274 0.45 7.74 -0.61
CA THR A 274 1.19 8.88 -1.14
C THR A 274 2.51 8.44 -1.77
N MET A 275 3.25 7.54 -1.10
CA MET A 275 4.55 7.06 -1.60
C MET A 275 4.38 6.27 -2.90
N ILE A 276 3.40 5.38 -3.00
CA ILE A 276 3.17 4.60 -4.23
C ILE A 276 2.76 5.52 -5.38
N LYS A 277 1.83 6.43 -5.18
CA LYS A 277 1.36 7.33 -6.24
C LYS A 277 2.47 8.21 -6.84
N ASN A 278 3.48 8.53 -6.06
CA ASN A 278 4.62 9.34 -6.48
C ASN A 278 5.88 8.50 -6.75
N SER A 279 5.76 7.17 -6.82
CA SER A 279 6.88 6.29 -7.08
C SER A 279 7.02 5.93 -8.56
N HIS A 280 8.22 5.48 -8.91
CA HIS A 280 8.57 4.94 -10.23
C HIS A 280 9.55 3.78 -10.06
N PRO A 281 9.07 2.63 -9.55
CA PRO A 281 9.89 1.45 -9.26
C PRO A 281 10.85 1.07 -10.36
N LEU A 282 12.12 0.82 -10.00
CA LEU A 282 13.20 0.45 -10.91
C LEU A 282 13.08 -1.02 -11.35
N ILE A 283 13.32 -1.29 -12.63
CA ILE A 283 13.40 -2.64 -13.17
C ILE A 283 14.76 -3.24 -12.80
N LEU A 284 14.74 -4.37 -12.09
CA LEU A 284 15.90 -5.04 -11.51
C LEU A 284 16.15 -6.44 -12.11
N ASP A 285 15.65 -6.69 -13.32
CA ASP A 285 15.74 -8.02 -13.98
C ASP A 285 17.18 -8.48 -14.23
N GLN A 286 18.13 -7.56 -14.29
CA GLN A 286 19.56 -7.85 -14.47
C GLN A 286 20.23 -8.38 -13.18
N LEU A 287 19.58 -8.19 -12.02
CA LEU A 287 20.12 -8.66 -10.75
C LEU A 287 19.82 -10.16 -10.54
N PRO A 288 20.64 -10.86 -9.76
CA PRO A 288 20.44 -12.28 -9.44
C PRO A 288 19.02 -12.58 -8.92
N ASP A 289 18.48 -13.74 -9.24
CA ASP A 289 17.11 -14.14 -8.89
C ASP A 289 16.82 -14.10 -7.39
N ASN A 290 17.83 -14.33 -6.55
CA ASN A 290 17.72 -14.29 -5.11
C ASN A 290 17.80 -12.89 -4.49
N TYR A 291 18.15 -11.86 -5.27
CA TYR A 291 18.12 -10.48 -4.78
C TYR A 291 16.68 -10.03 -4.47
N ARG A 292 16.50 -9.41 -3.30
CA ARG A 292 15.23 -8.83 -2.88
C ARG A 292 15.46 -7.38 -2.45
N PRO A 293 14.78 -6.41 -3.06
CA PRO A 293 14.78 -5.03 -2.56
C PRO A 293 14.10 -4.94 -1.18
N ILE A 294 14.36 -3.88 -0.43
CA ILE A 294 13.70 -3.61 0.87
C ILE A 294 12.19 -3.49 0.67
N VAL A 295 11.77 -2.76 -0.38
CA VAL A 295 10.38 -2.69 -0.83
C VAL A 295 10.32 -3.15 -2.28
N GLN A 296 9.77 -4.34 -2.48
CA GLN A 296 9.53 -4.90 -3.80
C GLN A 296 8.12 -4.54 -4.27
N VAL A 297 7.99 -4.09 -5.53
CA VAL A 297 6.70 -3.95 -6.18
C VAL A 297 6.39 -5.24 -6.95
N ILE A 298 5.19 -5.76 -6.76
CA ILE A 298 4.72 -6.96 -7.46
C ILE A 298 4.21 -6.53 -8.82
N ASP A 299 4.85 -7.03 -9.86
CA ASP A 299 4.43 -6.76 -11.23
C ASP A 299 3.24 -7.66 -11.64
N ASN A 300 2.56 -7.31 -12.73
CA ASN A 300 1.54 -8.19 -13.31
C ASN A 300 2.17 -9.49 -13.83
N VAL A 301 1.34 -10.54 -13.93
CA VAL A 301 1.80 -11.88 -14.28
C VAL A 301 2.29 -11.99 -15.74
N GLU A 302 1.91 -11.07 -16.61
CA GLU A 302 2.28 -11.09 -18.03
C GLU A 302 3.64 -10.45 -18.28
N ARG A 303 3.95 -9.32 -17.62
CA ARG A 303 5.21 -8.59 -17.74
C ARG A 303 6.28 -9.18 -16.83
N ASN A 304 5.93 -9.43 -15.57
CA ASN A 304 6.73 -10.14 -14.56
C ASN A 304 8.15 -9.60 -14.36
N HIS A 305 8.32 -8.28 -14.31
CA HIS A 305 9.58 -7.66 -13.94
C HIS A 305 9.85 -7.80 -12.43
N LYS A 306 11.11 -7.87 -12.05
CA LYS A 306 11.55 -7.61 -10.68
C LYS A 306 11.60 -6.10 -10.48
N LEU A 307 10.69 -5.55 -9.69
CA LEU A 307 10.56 -4.12 -9.48
C LEU A 307 10.97 -3.73 -8.04
N GLY A 308 11.87 -2.74 -7.91
CA GLY A 308 12.29 -2.20 -6.63
C GLY A 308 11.83 -0.77 -6.41
N MET A 309 11.14 -0.52 -5.29
CA MET A 309 10.78 0.83 -4.86
C MET A 309 11.83 1.39 -3.89
N ILE A 310 12.35 0.55 -2.98
CA ILE A 310 13.46 0.88 -2.08
C ILE A 310 14.45 -0.27 -2.12
N GLN A 311 15.70 0.01 -2.45
CA GLN A 311 16.77 -0.98 -2.58
C GLN A 311 18.11 -0.43 -2.12
N GLU A 312 19.03 -1.33 -1.75
CA GLU A 312 20.34 -0.96 -1.25
C GLU A 312 21.46 -1.79 -1.85
N PHE A 313 22.65 -1.18 -1.96
CA PHE A 313 23.83 -1.77 -2.54
C PHE A 313 25.11 -1.28 -1.86
N ASN A 314 26.12 -2.15 -1.80
CA ASN A 314 27.50 -1.68 -1.70
C ASN A 314 28.00 -1.29 -3.08
N VAL A 315 28.64 -0.13 -3.21
CA VAL A 315 29.23 0.35 -4.47
C VAL A 315 30.66 0.78 -4.19
N GLY A 316 31.62 -0.08 -4.53
CA GLY A 316 32.99 0.06 -4.06
C GLY A 316 33.04 0.03 -2.53
N PRO A 317 33.74 0.98 -1.85
CA PRO A 317 33.73 1.09 -0.40
C PRO A 317 32.48 1.80 0.16
N GLY A 318 31.66 2.45 -0.68
CA GLY A 318 30.49 3.20 -0.28
C GLY A 318 29.23 2.36 -0.16
N LYS A 319 28.23 2.90 0.52
CA LYS A 319 26.92 2.28 0.68
C LYS A 319 25.85 3.17 0.09
N LEU A 320 24.98 2.61 -0.73
CA LEU A 320 23.94 3.31 -1.47
C LEU A 320 22.57 2.75 -1.08
N LEU A 321 21.65 3.62 -0.69
CA LEU A 321 20.23 3.35 -0.61
C LEU A 321 19.52 4.16 -1.70
N ILE A 322 18.72 3.50 -2.54
CA ILE A 322 17.96 4.13 -3.60
C ILE A 322 16.48 4.04 -3.24
N CYS A 323 15.80 5.18 -3.24
CA CYS A 323 14.39 5.27 -3.00
C CYS A 323 13.71 5.88 -4.24
N MET A 324 12.87 5.10 -4.92
CA MET A 324 12.21 5.45 -6.17
C MET A 324 10.93 6.28 -5.97
N THR A 325 10.80 6.92 -4.81
CA THR A 325 9.83 7.97 -4.50
C THR A 325 10.56 9.09 -3.74
N ASP A 326 10.42 10.34 -4.20
CA ASP A 326 11.13 11.48 -3.59
C ASP A 326 10.42 11.90 -2.28
N LEU A 327 10.87 11.33 -1.17
CA LEU A 327 10.29 11.60 0.15
C LEU A 327 10.53 13.04 0.62
N GLU A 328 11.56 13.75 0.10
CA GLU A 328 11.78 15.16 0.44
C GLU A 328 10.67 16.07 -0.08
N THR A 329 10.06 15.74 -1.22
CA THR A 329 8.96 16.52 -1.79
C THR A 329 7.61 16.19 -1.18
N GLN A 330 7.52 15.16 -0.33
CA GLN A 330 6.29 14.65 0.26
C GLN A 330 6.20 14.92 1.77
N GLN A 331 6.96 15.89 2.28
CA GLN A 331 7.07 16.18 3.72
C GLN A 331 5.78 16.72 4.36
N GLU A 332 4.80 17.11 3.59
CA GLU A 332 3.46 17.48 4.07
C GLU A 332 2.66 16.27 4.61
N TYR A 333 3.00 15.05 4.14
CA TYR A 333 2.35 13.81 4.54
C TYR A 333 3.09 13.15 5.70
N PRO A 334 2.44 12.90 6.85
CA PRO A 334 3.12 12.36 8.03
C PRO A 334 3.74 10.98 7.79
N GLU A 335 3.12 10.11 6.99
CA GLU A 335 3.65 8.82 6.60
C GLU A 335 4.93 8.93 5.77
N ALA A 336 5.02 9.89 4.86
CA ALA A 336 6.22 10.10 4.06
C ALA A 336 7.37 10.67 4.89
N ARG A 337 7.09 11.63 5.79
CA ARG A 337 8.08 12.12 6.76
C ARG A 337 8.62 11.00 7.63
N GLN A 338 7.73 10.15 8.14
CA GLN A 338 8.11 9.07 9.03
C GLN A 338 8.94 7.99 8.31
N LEU A 339 8.59 7.64 7.07
CA LEU A 339 9.40 6.72 6.27
C LEU A 339 10.78 7.34 6.00
N TYR A 340 10.84 8.62 5.66
CA TYR A 340 12.13 9.31 5.44
C TYR A 340 12.99 9.29 6.70
N HIS A 341 12.41 9.62 7.85
CA HIS A 341 13.09 9.51 9.14
C HIS A 341 13.60 8.09 9.42
N SER A 342 12.77 7.08 9.17
CA SER A 342 13.13 5.67 9.39
C SER A 342 14.30 5.23 8.49
N LEU A 343 14.29 5.61 7.20
CA LEU A 343 15.39 5.30 6.28
C LEU A 343 16.70 5.98 6.68
N LEU A 344 16.65 7.24 7.08
CA LEU A 344 17.86 7.95 7.55
C LEU A 344 18.40 7.35 8.84
N SER A 345 17.53 7.02 9.80
CA SER A 345 17.92 6.35 11.04
C SER A 345 18.55 4.97 10.78
N TYR A 346 17.98 4.20 9.84
CA TYR A 346 18.55 2.96 9.39
C TYR A 346 19.94 3.15 8.78
N MET A 347 20.11 4.11 7.88
CA MET A 347 21.39 4.40 7.25
C MET A 347 22.45 4.90 8.26
N ASP A 348 22.04 5.58 9.33
CA ASP A 348 22.93 6.04 10.39
C ASP A 348 23.38 4.91 11.33
N SER A 349 22.61 3.83 11.40
CA SER A 349 22.86 2.68 12.26
C SER A 349 23.95 1.74 11.71
N SER A 350 24.47 0.85 12.59
CA SER A 350 25.34 -0.26 12.18
C SER A 350 24.64 -1.33 11.35
N GLU A 351 23.32 -1.38 11.34
CA GLU A 351 22.51 -2.33 10.60
C GLU A 351 22.44 -2.03 9.11
N PHE A 352 22.80 -0.79 8.70
CA PHE A 352 22.94 -0.46 7.28
C PHE A 352 24.12 -1.22 6.68
N SER A 353 23.85 -2.44 6.24
CA SER A 353 24.83 -3.38 5.71
C SER A 353 24.29 -4.10 4.46
N PRO A 354 24.24 -3.40 3.31
CA PRO A 354 23.76 -3.99 2.06
C PRO A 354 24.47 -5.29 1.74
N GLN A 355 23.72 -6.33 1.39
CA GLN A 355 24.28 -7.65 1.08
C GLN A 355 24.70 -7.78 -0.38
N MET A 356 24.19 -6.91 -1.26
CA MET A 356 24.53 -6.91 -2.68
C MET A 356 25.58 -5.88 -2.98
N THR A 357 26.63 -6.29 -3.68
CA THR A 357 27.69 -5.39 -4.16
C THR A 357 27.56 -5.22 -5.67
N LEU A 358 27.58 -3.97 -6.12
CA LEU A 358 27.64 -3.58 -7.53
C LEU A 358 28.92 -2.81 -7.81
N THR A 359 29.50 -3.02 -8.98
CA THR A 359 30.48 -2.07 -9.53
C THR A 359 29.76 -0.80 -9.96
N PRO A 360 30.44 0.35 -10.03
CA PRO A 360 29.85 1.57 -10.60
C PRO A 360 29.26 1.37 -12.00
N ALA A 361 29.90 0.53 -12.83
CA ALA A 361 29.41 0.22 -14.19
C ALA A 361 28.08 -0.56 -14.14
N GLN A 362 27.97 -1.58 -13.28
CA GLN A 362 26.72 -2.33 -13.08
C GLN A 362 25.60 -1.46 -12.54
N LEU A 363 25.90 -0.55 -11.61
CA LEU A 363 24.91 0.39 -11.14
C LEU A 363 24.38 1.32 -12.26
N ILE A 364 25.27 1.87 -13.07
CA ILE A 364 24.89 2.70 -14.23
C ILE A 364 24.07 1.88 -15.24
N GLU A 365 24.42 0.62 -15.44
CA GLU A 365 23.69 -0.27 -16.35
C GLU A 365 22.22 -0.46 -15.93
N LEU A 366 21.92 -0.56 -14.64
CA LEU A 366 20.54 -0.62 -14.13
C LEU A 366 19.71 0.60 -14.56
N PHE A 367 20.32 1.75 -14.74
CA PHE A 367 19.66 3.01 -15.10
C PHE A 367 19.76 3.38 -16.59
N THR A 368 20.48 2.63 -17.38
CA THR A 368 20.71 2.91 -18.81
C THR A 368 20.27 1.80 -19.74
N HIS A 369 20.27 0.55 -19.27
CA HIS A 369 19.86 -0.58 -20.09
C HIS A 369 18.35 -0.66 -20.21
N GLN A 370 17.84 -0.43 -21.42
CA GLN A 370 16.40 -0.57 -21.68
C GLN A 370 16.02 -2.05 -21.67
N VAL A 371 15.22 -2.43 -20.70
CA VAL A 371 14.62 -3.77 -20.67
C VAL A 371 13.41 -3.75 -21.61
N GLY A 372 13.53 -4.45 -22.74
CA GLY A 372 12.41 -4.55 -23.68
C GLY A 372 11.28 -5.42 -23.12
N ASP A 373 10.06 -5.22 -23.62
CA ASP A 373 8.87 -6.08 -23.39
C ASP A 373 9.07 -7.53 -23.92
N SER A 374 10.32 -8.04 -23.97
CA SER A 374 10.70 -9.22 -24.72
C SER A 374 10.07 -10.53 -24.24
N LYS A 375 9.75 -10.64 -22.96
CA LYS A 375 9.07 -11.84 -22.42
C LYS A 375 7.63 -11.99 -22.92
N ILE A 376 6.97 -10.89 -23.29
CA ILE A 376 5.58 -10.91 -23.76
C ILE A 376 5.47 -11.28 -25.26
N LYS A 377 6.50 -10.96 -26.07
CA LYS A 377 6.49 -11.26 -27.50
C LYS A 377 6.48 -12.76 -27.81
N GLU A 378 7.09 -13.59 -26.96
CA GLU A 378 7.12 -15.04 -27.14
C GLU A 378 5.78 -15.69 -26.81
N LEU A 379 4.99 -15.14 -25.87
CA LEU A 379 3.63 -15.60 -25.56
C LEU A 379 2.59 -15.11 -26.59
N GLY A 380 2.92 -14.08 -27.37
CA GLY A 380 2.03 -13.48 -28.37
C GLY A 380 1.77 -14.34 -29.61
N ASN A 381 2.54 -15.41 -29.80
CA ASN A 381 2.43 -16.30 -30.96
C ASN A 381 1.61 -17.59 -30.69
N ILE A 382 0.96 -17.69 -29.53
CA ILE A 382 -0.03 -18.77 -29.33
C ILE A 382 -1.30 -18.33 -30.05
N SER A 383 -1.45 -18.74 -31.31
CA SER A 383 -2.73 -18.60 -32.02
C SER A 383 -3.72 -19.56 -31.37
N TYR A 384 -4.90 -19.04 -31.03
CA TYR A 384 -6.02 -19.84 -30.56
C TYR A 384 -6.79 -20.52 -31.72
N ASP A 385 -6.14 -20.64 -32.88
CA ASP A 385 -6.68 -21.23 -34.09
C ASP A 385 -6.12 -22.66 -34.35
N GLU A 386 -6.22 -23.53 -33.32
CA GLU A 386 -6.16 -24.99 -33.53
C GLU A 386 -7.09 -25.72 -32.57
#